data_e8acd5107750f484239bb4ec33090710
#
_entry.id   e8acd5107750f484239bb4ec33090710
#
_cell.length_a   1.000
_cell.length_b   1.000
_cell.length_c   1.000
_cell.angle_alpha   90.00
_cell.angle_beta   90.00
_cell.angle_gamma   90.00
#
_symmetry.space_group_name_H-M   'P 1'
#
loop_
_entity.id
_entity.type
_entity.pdbx_description
1 polymer ?
#
loop_
_entity_poly.entity_id
_entity_poly.type
_entity_poly.pdbx_seq_one_letter_code
_entity_poly.pdbx_strand_id
1 'polypeptide(L)'
;MRKFTILLALSILSFSSKAQIVTNYNPAIQPTTGMQYFKPAEADLFTGDCMPAFHDGTYYLYWLLDQGHHAGLNGLGGHQWALSTTKDLVNWQHHPIAVGIDEEWEKSICTGSVIFEKDKVYAFYATRVKEGDRVYEQLSYAISEDGGFTFAKQQPNPFYYAPAECEPGHFRDPKVFKDDKGGFHLFVTAYKKNPVIKDMGGYLVHLVSDDLENWKEVAPVLDGQFTSPECADYFLWNGWYYLIWSMGMGDTYYVKSRNPYGPWEYPDDQALLEPWSNVVKTAWFPG
;
A
#
# COMPACT_ATOMS: atom_id res chain seq x y z
N MET A 1 55.19 22.27 -44.99
CA MET A 1 54.77 22.15 -43.60
C MET A 1 53.25 21.88 -43.57
N ARG A 2 52.86 20.63 -43.38
CA ARG A 2 51.43 20.21 -43.30
C ARG A 2 51.05 20.18 -41.81
N LYS A 3 50.08 20.99 -41.42
CA LYS A 3 49.53 20.96 -40.07
C LYS A 3 48.52 19.82 -39.99
N PHE A 4 48.77 18.83 -39.13
CA PHE A 4 47.82 17.80 -38.75
C PHE A 4 46.97 18.34 -37.58
N THR A 5 45.68 18.51 -37.82
CA THR A 5 44.71 18.82 -36.76
C THR A 5 44.17 17.48 -36.24
N ILE A 6 44.54 17.15 -35.03
CA ILE A 6 43.98 15.97 -34.33
C ILE A 6 42.62 16.39 -33.74
N LEU A 7 41.54 15.81 -34.26
CA LEU A 7 40.20 15.95 -33.68
C LEU A 7 40.08 14.90 -32.57
N LEU A 8 40.09 15.39 -31.34
CA LEU A 8 39.80 14.54 -30.15
C LEU A 8 38.31 14.38 -30.05
N ALA A 9 37.76 13.24 -30.44
CA ALA A 9 36.36 12.90 -30.19
C ALA A 9 36.21 12.47 -28.72
N LEU A 10 35.66 13.33 -27.87
CA LEU A 10 35.22 12.97 -26.55
C LEU A 10 33.93 12.15 -26.71
N SER A 11 34.02 10.85 -26.57
CA SER A 11 32.86 9.99 -26.37
C SER A 11 32.36 10.18 -24.93
N ILE A 12 31.29 10.96 -24.76
CA ILE A 12 30.55 11.03 -23.51
C ILE A 12 29.83 9.68 -23.38
N LEU A 13 30.40 8.78 -22.62
CA LEU A 13 29.70 7.60 -22.11
C LEU A 13 28.67 8.10 -21.09
N SER A 14 27.44 8.32 -21.53
CA SER A 14 26.30 8.46 -20.63
C SER A 14 26.07 7.13 -19.93
N PHE A 15 26.59 6.97 -18.72
CA PHE A 15 26.12 5.94 -17.82
C PHE A 15 24.68 6.29 -17.43
N SER A 16 23.72 5.76 -18.16
CA SER A 16 22.37 5.65 -17.63
C SER A 16 22.43 4.60 -16.52
N SER A 17 22.55 5.04 -15.28
CA SER A 17 22.28 4.16 -14.15
C SER A 17 20.81 3.81 -14.24
N LYS A 18 20.49 2.64 -14.80
CA LYS A 18 19.18 2.04 -14.61
C LYS A 18 19.06 1.84 -13.11
N ALA A 19 18.12 2.54 -12.46
CA ALA A 19 17.81 2.27 -11.08
C ALA A 19 17.51 0.76 -10.99
N GLN A 20 18.24 0.08 -10.14
CA GLN A 20 18.14 -1.38 -10.04
C GLN A 20 16.87 -1.69 -9.27
N ILE A 21 15.86 -2.19 -9.96
CA ILE A 21 14.71 -2.81 -9.29
C ILE A 21 15.27 -3.99 -8.50
N VAL A 22 14.81 -4.16 -7.27
CA VAL A 22 15.20 -5.32 -6.45
C VAL A 22 14.58 -6.58 -7.07
N THR A 23 15.28 -7.17 -8.04
CA THR A 23 14.82 -8.38 -8.72
C THR A 23 15.26 -9.68 -8.04
N ASN A 24 16.20 -9.61 -7.10
CA ASN A 24 16.84 -10.76 -6.49
C ASN A 24 16.71 -10.81 -4.97
N TYR A 25 15.61 -10.27 -4.40
CA TYR A 25 15.33 -10.47 -3.00
C TYR A 25 15.09 -11.97 -2.75
N ASN A 26 16.09 -12.62 -2.18
CA ASN A 26 16.02 -14.00 -1.73
C ASN A 26 16.44 -13.99 -0.26
N PRO A 27 15.50 -13.79 0.67
CA PRO A 27 15.81 -13.77 2.09
C PRO A 27 16.45 -15.11 2.44
N ALA A 28 17.58 -15.06 3.12
CA ALA A 28 18.10 -16.27 3.76
C ALA A 28 16.96 -16.86 4.60
N ILE A 29 16.60 -18.12 4.37
CA ILE A 29 15.47 -18.81 5.01
C ILE A 29 15.82 -19.11 6.48
N GLN A 30 16.27 -18.10 7.19
CA GLN A 30 16.57 -18.19 8.61
C GLN A 30 15.55 -17.34 9.36
N PRO A 31 14.75 -17.92 10.24
CA PRO A 31 13.83 -17.15 11.05
C PRO A 31 14.61 -16.16 11.93
N THR A 32 14.16 -14.92 11.97
CA THR A 32 14.62 -13.98 12.99
C THR A 32 13.89 -14.28 14.29
N THR A 33 14.63 -14.47 15.38
CA THR A 33 14.09 -14.87 16.67
C THR A 33 14.36 -13.83 17.75
N GLY A 34 13.46 -13.71 18.73
CA GLY A 34 13.67 -12.85 19.91
C GLY A 34 13.55 -11.35 19.61
N MET A 35 12.88 -10.96 18.54
CA MET A 35 12.70 -9.55 18.17
C MET A 35 11.42 -8.99 18.79
N GLN A 36 11.53 -7.84 19.44
CA GLN A 36 10.39 -7.12 19.99
C GLN A 36 9.57 -6.42 18.89
N TYR A 37 10.22 -6.03 17.80
CA TYR A 37 9.59 -5.37 16.65
C TYR A 37 9.99 -6.10 15.37
N PHE A 38 9.09 -6.09 14.38
CA PHE A 38 9.39 -6.64 13.07
C PHE A 38 10.59 -5.92 12.43
N LYS A 39 11.50 -6.71 11.85
CA LYS A 39 12.62 -6.23 11.06
C LYS A 39 12.88 -7.19 9.91
N PRO A 40 13.19 -6.69 8.68
CA PRO A 40 13.66 -7.54 7.60
C PRO A 40 14.88 -8.36 7.98
N ALA A 41 15.09 -9.49 7.32
CA ALA A 41 16.23 -10.37 7.55
C ALA A 41 17.58 -9.67 7.25
N GLU A 42 17.59 -8.77 6.27
CA GLU A 42 18.79 -8.09 5.80
C GLU A 42 18.90 -6.68 6.42
N ALA A 43 20.11 -6.30 6.82
CA ALA A 43 20.32 -5.07 7.58
C ALA A 43 20.17 -3.78 6.80
N ASP A 44 20.30 -3.84 5.47
CA ASP A 44 20.22 -2.72 4.54
C ASP A 44 18.85 -2.54 3.89
N LEU A 45 17.88 -3.37 4.28
CA LEU A 45 16.50 -3.24 3.84
C LEU A 45 15.67 -2.43 4.83
N PHE A 46 14.82 -1.60 4.29
CA PHE A 46 13.83 -0.84 5.05
C PHE A 46 12.45 -1.42 4.81
N THR A 47 11.69 -1.52 5.88
CA THR A 47 10.28 -1.87 5.82
C THR A 47 9.49 -0.60 5.59
N GLY A 48 8.85 -0.50 4.45
CA GLY A 48 7.84 0.51 4.18
C GLY A 48 6.50 0.14 4.83
N ASP A 49 5.41 0.55 4.22
CA ASP A 49 4.07 0.27 4.73
C ASP A 49 3.83 -1.22 4.92
N CYS A 50 3.21 -1.56 6.04
CA CYS A 50 2.86 -2.92 6.40
C CYS A 50 1.38 -3.19 6.14
N MET A 51 1.09 -4.34 5.57
CA MET A 51 -0.26 -4.80 5.20
C MET A 51 -0.49 -6.16 5.87
N PRO A 52 -0.95 -6.15 7.13
CA PRO A 52 -1.11 -7.37 7.90
C PRO A 52 -2.40 -8.12 7.54
N ALA A 53 -2.34 -9.43 7.68
CA ALA A 53 -3.51 -10.30 7.64
C ALA A 53 -3.34 -11.45 8.64
N PHE A 54 -4.45 -12.03 9.06
CA PHE A 54 -4.46 -13.22 9.92
C PHE A 54 -5.37 -14.28 9.30
N HIS A 55 -4.85 -15.48 9.17
CA HIS A 55 -5.60 -16.62 8.65
C HIS A 55 -5.05 -17.94 9.22
N ASP A 56 -5.95 -18.81 9.68
CA ASP A 56 -5.62 -20.14 10.19
C ASP A 56 -4.45 -20.17 11.20
N GLY A 57 -4.48 -19.26 12.19
CA GLY A 57 -3.48 -19.21 13.25
C GLY A 57 -2.11 -18.68 12.80
N THR A 58 -2.01 -18.13 11.61
CA THR A 58 -0.81 -17.52 11.05
C THR A 58 -1.04 -16.04 10.77
N TYR A 59 -0.12 -15.21 11.25
CA TYR A 59 -0.04 -13.80 10.91
C TYR A 59 0.82 -13.65 9.66
N TYR A 60 0.27 -13.00 8.65
CA TYR A 60 0.93 -12.61 7.40
C TYR A 60 1.24 -11.13 7.50
N LEU A 61 2.48 -10.75 7.34
CA LEU A 61 2.88 -9.37 7.21
C LEU A 61 3.45 -9.18 5.81
N TYR A 62 2.60 -8.66 4.90
CA TYR A 62 3.10 -8.10 3.66
C TYR A 62 3.66 -6.71 3.96
N TRP A 63 4.74 -6.34 3.33
CA TRP A 63 5.37 -5.05 3.57
C TRP A 63 6.07 -4.55 2.32
N LEU A 64 6.10 -3.23 2.16
CA LEU A 64 6.81 -2.61 1.06
C LEU A 64 8.31 -2.80 1.28
N LEU A 65 8.94 -3.56 0.38
CA LEU A 65 10.38 -3.68 0.32
C LEU A 65 10.94 -2.39 -0.27
N ASP A 66 11.60 -1.62 0.55
CA ASP A 66 12.21 -0.35 0.18
C ASP A 66 13.73 -0.46 0.29
N GLN A 67 14.39 -0.68 -0.84
CA GLN A 67 15.84 -0.65 -0.91
C GLN A 67 16.31 0.78 -1.22
N GLY A 68 17.11 1.33 -0.35
CA GLY A 68 17.62 2.69 -0.50
C GLY A 68 16.65 3.79 -0.04
N HIS A 69 15.64 3.45 0.72
CA HIS A 69 14.72 4.37 1.40
C HIS A 69 14.12 5.43 0.46
N HIS A 70 13.24 5.01 -0.43
CA HIS A 70 12.57 5.81 -1.46
C HIS A 70 13.47 6.38 -2.57
N ALA A 71 14.77 6.11 -2.56
CA ALA A 71 15.69 6.56 -3.61
C ALA A 71 15.55 5.76 -4.93
N GLY A 72 14.85 4.61 -4.87
CA GLY A 72 14.64 3.75 -6.02
C GLY A 72 13.92 4.46 -7.16
N LEU A 73 14.29 4.13 -8.41
CA LEU A 73 13.69 4.68 -9.64
C LEU A 73 13.61 6.22 -9.66
N ASN A 74 14.66 6.93 -9.20
CA ASN A 74 14.71 8.39 -9.13
C ASN A 74 13.55 9.00 -8.31
N GLY A 75 13.23 8.43 -7.17
CA GLY A 75 12.17 8.89 -6.28
C GLY A 75 10.77 8.37 -6.63
N LEU A 76 10.65 7.47 -7.60
CA LEU A 76 9.37 6.82 -7.91
C LEU A 76 9.08 5.62 -7.00
N GLY A 77 10.02 5.23 -6.14
CA GLY A 77 9.93 4.13 -5.19
C GLY A 77 10.52 2.83 -5.71
N GLY A 78 9.86 2.14 -6.62
CA GLY A 78 10.26 0.79 -7.06
C GLY A 78 9.92 -0.28 -6.01
N HIS A 79 8.94 0.01 -5.14
CA HIS A 79 8.50 -0.90 -4.10
C HIS A 79 7.91 -2.18 -4.70
N GLN A 80 8.09 -3.26 -3.96
CA GLN A 80 7.47 -4.55 -4.20
C GLN A 80 6.96 -5.08 -2.85
N TRP A 81 6.00 -6.00 -2.87
CA TRP A 81 5.56 -6.61 -1.63
C TRP A 81 6.43 -7.81 -1.27
N ALA A 82 7.17 -7.70 -0.18
CA ALA A 82 7.75 -8.84 0.49
C ALA A 82 6.76 -9.42 1.50
N LEU A 83 6.99 -10.66 1.92
CA LEU A 83 6.15 -11.35 2.89
C LEU A 83 7.00 -11.89 4.05
N SER A 84 6.48 -11.73 5.25
CA SER A 84 6.97 -12.42 6.44
C SER A 84 5.79 -12.99 7.21
N THR A 85 5.95 -14.18 7.77
CA THR A 85 4.90 -14.85 8.54
C THR A 85 5.36 -15.19 9.94
N THR A 86 4.41 -15.26 10.87
CA THR A 86 4.66 -15.66 12.26
C THR A 86 3.40 -16.27 12.87
N LYS A 87 3.59 -17.06 13.93
CA LYS A 87 2.48 -17.58 14.76
C LYS A 87 2.42 -16.95 16.13
N ASP A 88 3.44 -16.20 16.53
CA ASP A 88 3.60 -15.66 17.88
C ASP A 88 4.04 -14.18 17.92
N LEU A 89 4.16 -13.53 16.76
CA LEU A 89 4.63 -12.15 16.58
C LEU A 89 6.06 -11.89 17.07
N VAL A 90 6.80 -12.93 17.41
CA VAL A 90 8.17 -12.87 17.92
C VAL A 90 9.14 -13.57 16.98
N ASN A 91 8.75 -14.74 16.48
CA ASN A 91 9.56 -15.54 15.58
C ASN A 91 9.05 -15.41 14.15
N TRP A 92 9.83 -14.81 13.27
CA TRP A 92 9.42 -14.47 11.92
C TRP A 92 10.10 -15.37 10.89
N GLN A 93 9.30 -15.90 9.96
CA GLN A 93 9.76 -16.55 8.75
C GLN A 93 9.64 -15.56 7.59
N HIS A 94 10.75 -15.30 6.90
CA HIS A 94 10.78 -14.44 5.71
C HIS A 94 10.60 -15.26 4.44
N HIS A 95 9.91 -14.68 3.46
CA HIS A 95 9.56 -15.32 2.20
C HIS A 95 10.03 -14.45 1.02
N PRO A 96 10.12 -15.00 -0.20
CA PRO A 96 10.37 -14.23 -1.40
C PRO A 96 9.33 -13.14 -1.66
N ILE A 97 9.55 -12.32 -2.69
CA ILE A 97 8.60 -11.31 -3.15
C ILE A 97 7.24 -11.97 -3.44
N ALA A 98 6.20 -11.46 -2.81
CA ALA A 98 4.82 -11.92 -2.98
C ALA A 98 4.16 -11.26 -4.20
N VAL A 99 4.29 -9.93 -4.34
CA VAL A 99 3.83 -9.17 -5.50
C VAL A 99 4.97 -8.32 -6.03
N GLY A 100 5.48 -8.68 -7.19
CA GLY A 100 6.63 -8.02 -7.82
C GLY A 100 6.24 -7.02 -8.91
N ILE A 101 7.23 -6.28 -9.42
CA ILE A 101 7.12 -5.47 -10.64
C ILE A 101 7.40 -6.40 -11.81
N ASP A 102 6.39 -6.68 -12.66
CA ASP A 102 6.48 -7.58 -13.78
C ASP A 102 6.47 -6.84 -15.12
N GLU A 103 5.88 -5.64 -15.16
CA GLU A 103 5.68 -4.86 -16.36
C GLU A 103 6.48 -3.55 -16.32
N GLU A 104 6.96 -3.10 -17.48
CA GLU A 104 7.79 -1.88 -17.57
C GLU A 104 7.04 -0.62 -17.12
N TRP A 105 5.73 -0.57 -17.28
CA TRP A 105 4.89 0.58 -16.89
C TRP A 105 4.68 0.67 -15.37
N GLU A 106 4.81 -0.43 -14.63
CA GLU A 106 4.72 -0.47 -13.18
C GLU A 106 5.98 0.14 -12.56
N LYS A 107 5.86 1.31 -11.97
CA LYS A 107 7.02 1.97 -11.33
C LYS A 107 7.14 1.66 -9.85
N SER A 108 6.05 1.27 -9.22
CA SER A 108 6.01 0.82 -7.84
C SER A 108 4.73 0.04 -7.57
N ILE A 109 4.84 -1.07 -6.87
CA ILE A 109 3.70 -1.77 -6.27
C ILE A 109 3.54 -1.16 -4.87
N CYS A 110 2.58 -0.25 -4.76
CA CYS A 110 2.38 0.54 -3.55
C CYS A 110 1.51 -0.20 -2.51
N THR A 111 1.17 0.50 -1.45
CA THR A 111 0.39 -0.03 -0.33
C THR A 111 -0.97 -0.55 -0.76
N GLY A 112 -1.47 -1.50 -0.01
CA GLY A 112 -2.78 -2.11 -0.22
C GLY A 112 -3.22 -3.00 0.94
N SER A 113 -3.95 -4.05 0.62
CA SER A 113 -4.41 -5.03 1.61
C SER A 113 -4.76 -6.36 0.96
N VAL A 114 -4.90 -7.39 1.76
CA VAL A 114 -5.29 -8.72 1.30
C VAL A 114 -6.57 -9.18 1.99
N ILE A 115 -7.30 -10.08 1.32
CA ILE A 115 -8.43 -10.80 1.89
C ILE A 115 -8.35 -12.26 1.51
N PHE A 116 -8.53 -13.14 2.51
CA PHE A 116 -8.69 -14.57 2.33
C PHE A 116 -10.16 -14.86 2.07
N GLU A 117 -10.49 -15.43 0.92
CA GLU A 117 -11.85 -15.81 0.57
C GLU A 117 -11.86 -17.20 -0.06
N LYS A 118 -12.47 -18.15 0.63
CA LYS A 118 -12.47 -19.59 0.28
C LYS A 118 -11.03 -20.13 0.18
N ASP A 119 -10.64 -20.62 -0.98
CA ASP A 119 -9.35 -21.21 -1.29
C ASP A 119 -8.36 -20.25 -1.97
N LYS A 120 -8.71 -18.96 -2.04
CA LYS A 120 -7.90 -17.92 -2.67
C LYS A 120 -7.57 -16.77 -1.72
N VAL A 121 -6.50 -16.09 -2.04
CA VAL A 121 -6.14 -14.81 -1.39
C VAL A 121 -6.10 -13.73 -2.46
N TYR A 122 -6.83 -12.65 -2.25
CA TYR A 122 -6.87 -11.49 -3.14
C TYR A 122 -6.03 -10.38 -2.54
N ALA A 123 -5.08 -9.86 -3.30
CA ALA A 123 -4.29 -8.69 -2.96
C ALA A 123 -4.76 -7.51 -3.81
N PHE A 124 -5.23 -6.44 -3.17
CA PHE A 124 -5.58 -5.17 -3.81
C PHE A 124 -4.52 -4.14 -3.44
N TYR A 125 -3.99 -3.43 -4.43
CA TYR A 125 -2.89 -2.48 -4.23
C TYR A 125 -2.95 -1.33 -5.23
N ALA A 126 -2.27 -0.24 -4.90
CA ALA A 126 -2.05 0.81 -5.86
C ALA A 126 -0.78 0.52 -6.68
N THR A 127 -0.83 0.81 -7.97
CA THR A 127 0.34 0.78 -8.85
C THR A 127 0.69 2.19 -9.27
N ARG A 128 1.92 2.62 -9.00
CA ARG A 128 2.44 3.90 -9.47
C ARG A 128 2.89 3.80 -10.91
N VAL A 129 2.46 4.76 -11.72
CA VAL A 129 2.73 4.84 -13.16
C VAL A 129 3.38 6.18 -13.47
N LYS A 130 4.26 6.18 -14.48
CA LYS A 130 4.84 7.39 -15.03
C LYS A 130 4.65 7.43 -16.54
N GLU A 131 4.01 8.48 -17.03
CA GLU A 131 3.84 8.79 -18.45
C GLU A 131 4.41 10.18 -18.75
N GLY A 132 5.56 10.27 -19.38
CA GLY A 132 6.29 11.53 -19.52
C GLY A 132 6.66 12.11 -18.15
N ASP A 133 6.18 13.33 -17.87
CA ASP A 133 6.37 14.00 -16.56
C ASP A 133 5.21 13.73 -15.59
N ARG A 134 4.15 13.09 -16.03
CA ARG A 134 2.99 12.77 -15.19
C ARG A 134 3.25 11.51 -14.39
N VAL A 135 3.12 11.61 -13.07
CA VAL A 135 3.10 10.48 -12.14
C VAL A 135 1.70 10.37 -11.56
N TYR A 136 1.15 9.16 -11.53
CA TYR A 136 -0.17 8.89 -11.00
C TYR A 136 -0.27 7.47 -10.44
N GLU A 137 -1.36 7.21 -9.73
CA GLU A 137 -1.63 5.93 -9.09
C GLU A 137 -2.99 5.41 -9.55
N GLN A 138 -3.10 4.10 -9.64
CA GLN A 138 -4.29 3.37 -10.06
C GLN A 138 -4.37 2.04 -9.34
N LEU A 139 -5.55 1.41 -9.29
CA LEU A 139 -5.72 0.17 -8.55
C LEU A 139 -5.49 -1.05 -9.43
N SER A 140 -4.71 -1.96 -8.91
CA SER A 140 -4.42 -3.28 -9.46
C SER A 140 -4.78 -4.36 -8.44
N TYR A 141 -4.98 -5.59 -8.90
CA TYR A 141 -5.15 -6.73 -7.99
C TYR A 141 -4.48 -7.98 -8.52
N ALA A 142 -4.16 -8.87 -7.60
CA ALA A 142 -3.56 -10.16 -7.89
C ALA A 142 -4.18 -11.25 -7.01
N ILE A 143 -4.14 -12.48 -7.48
CA ILE A 143 -4.73 -13.64 -6.77
C ILE A 143 -3.63 -14.66 -6.48
N SER A 144 -3.64 -15.16 -5.26
CA SER A 144 -2.85 -16.30 -4.81
C SER A 144 -3.71 -17.54 -4.69
N GLU A 145 -3.19 -18.67 -5.17
CA GLU A 145 -3.77 -20.01 -5.02
C GLU A 145 -2.88 -20.92 -4.15
N ASP A 146 -1.83 -20.38 -3.55
CA ASP A 146 -0.88 -21.09 -2.69
C ASP A 146 -0.94 -20.64 -1.21
N GLY A 147 -2.04 -19.99 -0.82
CA GLY A 147 -2.24 -19.53 0.55
C GLY A 147 -1.60 -18.15 0.85
N GLY A 148 -1.39 -17.32 -0.15
CA GLY A 148 -0.90 -15.95 0.00
C GLY A 148 0.62 -15.79 -0.12
N PHE A 149 1.33 -16.81 -0.59
CA PHE A 149 2.79 -16.73 -0.72
C PHE A 149 3.23 -16.13 -2.06
N THR A 150 2.56 -16.46 -3.14
CA THR A 150 2.80 -15.88 -4.46
C THR A 150 1.49 -15.44 -5.11
N PHE A 151 1.54 -14.36 -5.90
CA PHE A 151 0.34 -13.78 -6.51
C PHE A 151 0.50 -13.62 -8.02
N ALA A 152 -0.54 -13.99 -8.74
CA ALA A 152 -0.68 -13.77 -10.17
C ALA A 152 -1.56 -12.54 -10.43
N LYS A 153 -1.02 -11.53 -11.10
CA LYS A 153 -1.75 -10.31 -11.47
C LYS A 153 -2.91 -10.61 -12.39
N GLN A 154 -4.03 -9.98 -12.17
CA GLN A 154 -5.26 -10.21 -12.90
C GLN A 154 -5.52 -9.14 -13.96
N GLN A 155 -6.33 -9.47 -14.96
CA GLN A 155 -6.74 -8.55 -16.00
C GLN A 155 -8.22 -8.14 -15.85
N PRO A 156 -8.57 -6.90 -16.15
CA PRO A 156 -7.70 -5.81 -16.63
C PRO A 156 -6.76 -5.32 -15.54
N ASN A 157 -5.55 -4.92 -15.93
CA ASN A 157 -4.58 -4.31 -15.04
C ASN A 157 -4.18 -2.93 -15.58
N PRO A 158 -4.64 -1.84 -14.96
CA PRO A 158 -5.40 -1.74 -13.71
C PRO A 158 -6.88 -2.15 -13.88
N PHE A 159 -7.53 -2.48 -12.76
CA PHE A 159 -8.97 -2.76 -12.76
C PHE A 159 -9.82 -1.53 -12.43
N TYR A 160 -9.24 -0.52 -11.77
CA TYR A 160 -9.95 0.70 -11.41
C TYR A 160 -9.03 1.94 -11.47
N TYR A 161 -9.54 3.01 -12.05
CA TYR A 161 -8.85 4.29 -12.21
C TYR A 161 -9.36 5.33 -11.23
N ALA A 162 -8.51 6.31 -10.90
CA ALA A 162 -8.90 7.43 -10.06
C ALA A 162 -10.15 8.13 -10.63
N PRO A 163 -11.19 8.41 -9.81
CA PRO A 163 -12.33 9.21 -10.21
C PRO A 163 -11.93 10.56 -10.80
N ALA A 164 -12.76 11.11 -11.68
CA ALA A 164 -12.43 12.34 -12.40
C ALA A 164 -12.17 13.55 -11.50
N GLU A 165 -12.82 13.60 -10.33
CA GLU A 165 -12.65 14.62 -9.30
C GLU A 165 -11.40 14.43 -8.43
N CYS A 166 -10.78 13.25 -8.47
CA CYS A 166 -9.60 12.93 -7.67
C CYS A 166 -8.32 13.48 -8.31
N GLU A 167 -7.39 13.95 -7.48
CA GLU A 167 -6.01 14.21 -7.87
C GLU A 167 -5.32 12.88 -8.22
N PRO A 168 -4.75 12.73 -9.42
CA PRO A 168 -4.26 11.43 -9.90
C PRO A 168 -3.14 10.82 -9.05
N GLY A 169 -2.32 11.65 -8.39
CA GLY A 169 -1.25 11.20 -7.49
C GLY A 169 -1.72 10.92 -6.06
N HIS A 170 -3.02 10.90 -5.81
CA HIS A 170 -3.62 10.68 -4.50
C HIS A 170 -4.71 9.60 -4.52
N PHE A 171 -4.53 8.55 -5.32
CA PHE A 171 -5.49 7.46 -5.42
C PHE A 171 -4.81 6.13 -5.11
N ARG A 172 -4.75 5.76 -3.81
CA ARG A 172 -3.91 4.67 -3.32
C ARG A 172 -4.45 4.00 -2.06
N ASP A 173 -3.69 3.06 -1.52
CA ASP A 173 -3.89 2.38 -0.23
C ASP A 173 -5.27 1.71 -0.11
N PRO A 174 -5.68 0.84 -1.05
CA PRO A 174 -6.98 0.18 -0.96
C PRO A 174 -7.03 -0.77 0.24
N LYS A 175 -8.01 -0.56 1.14
CA LYS A 175 -8.35 -1.47 2.23
C LYS A 175 -9.54 -2.31 1.87
N VAL A 176 -9.32 -3.60 1.64
CA VAL A 176 -10.38 -4.58 1.38
C VAL A 176 -10.91 -5.17 2.68
N PHE A 177 -12.22 -5.37 2.75
CA PHE A 177 -12.87 -6.12 3.83
C PHE A 177 -14.20 -6.72 3.36
N LYS A 178 -14.74 -7.66 4.14
CA LYS A 178 -16.05 -8.28 3.93
C LYS A 178 -16.98 -7.83 5.04
N ASP A 179 -18.17 -7.42 4.70
CA ASP A 179 -19.19 -7.05 5.68
C ASP A 179 -19.95 -8.28 6.23
N ASP A 180 -20.77 -8.06 7.25
CA ASP A 180 -21.56 -9.12 7.91
C ASP A 180 -22.62 -9.75 6.98
N LYS A 181 -22.93 -9.13 5.84
CA LYS A 181 -23.89 -9.61 4.83
C LYS A 181 -23.22 -10.37 3.71
N GLY A 182 -21.88 -10.42 3.72
CA GLY A 182 -21.07 -11.12 2.74
C GLY A 182 -20.66 -10.27 1.54
N GLY A 183 -20.99 -8.98 1.52
CA GLY A 183 -20.54 -8.02 0.51
C GLY A 183 -19.08 -7.61 0.74
N PHE A 184 -18.36 -7.33 -0.34
CA PHE A 184 -16.98 -6.88 -0.28
C PHE A 184 -16.90 -5.37 -0.50
N HIS A 185 -15.96 -4.75 0.20
CA HIS A 185 -15.75 -3.32 0.20
C HIS A 185 -14.27 -2.98 0.00
N LEU A 186 -14.01 -1.87 -0.68
CA LEU A 186 -12.70 -1.21 -0.72
C LEU A 186 -12.84 0.23 -0.27
N PHE A 187 -12.08 0.62 0.74
CA PHE A 187 -11.84 2.02 1.04
C PHE A 187 -10.52 2.43 0.41
N VAL A 188 -10.53 3.50 -0.37
CA VAL A 188 -9.36 3.95 -1.14
C VAL A 188 -9.04 5.38 -0.78
N THR A 189 -7.83 5.63 -0.36
CA THR A 189 -7.29 6.97 -0.11
C THR A 189 -7.37 7.85 -1.36
N ALA A 190 -7.92 9.05 -1.20
CA ALA A 190 -8.06 9.99 -2.30
C ALA A 190 -8.00 11.45 -1.84
N TYR A 191 -7.82 12.38 -2.80
CA TYR A 191 -7.88 13.82 -2.57
C TYR A 191 -8.60 14.51 -3.74
N LYS A 192 -9.58 15.38 -3.44
CA LYS A 192 -10.38 16.11 -4.44
C LYS A 192 -9.58 17.26 -5.05
N LYS A 193 -9.61 17.42 -6.38
CA LYS A 193 -9.04 18.56 -7.11
C LYS A 193 -9.61 19.90 -6.68
N ASN A 194 -10.92 19.93 -6.45
CA ASN A 194 -11.67 21.14 -6.13
C ASN A 194 -12.54 20.88 -4.90
N PRO A 195 -11.97 20.86 -3.70
CA PRO A 195 -12.75 20.64 -2.48
C PRO A 195 -13.65 21.86 -2.19
N VAL A 196 -14.82 21.62 -1.59
CA VAL A 196 -15.78 22.68 -1.21
C VAL A 196 -15.15 23.64 -0.20
N ILE A 197 -14.38 23.13 0.74
CA ILE A 197 -13.58 23.92 1.67
C ILE A 197 -12.13 23.79 1.24
N LYS A 198 -11.48 24.93 0.99
CA LYS A 198 -10.08 24.98 0.59
C LYS A 198 -9.22 24.14 1.55
N ASP A 199 -8.29 23.37 0.99
CA ASP A 199 -7.36 22.48 1.71
C ASP A 199 -8.02 21.35 2.51
N MET A 200 -9.31 21.05 2.26
CA MET A 200 -10.08 19.98 2.89
C MET A 200 -10.55 18.95 1.84
N GLY A 201 -9.62 18.49 1.01
CA GLY A 201 -9.93 17.60 -0.12
C GLY A 201 -9.76 16.10 0.16
N GLY A 202 -9.21 15.73 1.31
CA GLY A 202 -8.99 14.32 1.67
C GLY A 202 -10.32 13.58 1.86
N TYR A 203 -10.44 12.40 1.24
CA TYR A 203 -11.61 11.54 1.37
C TYR A 203 -11.26 10.07 1.12
N LEU A 204 -12.14 9.17 1.51
CA LEU A 204 -12.07 7.75 1.18
C LEU A 204 -13.12 7.42 0.12
N VAL A 205 -12.66 7.08 -1.08
CA VAL A 205 -13.53 6.47 -2.09
C VAL A 205 -13.99 5.12 -1.55
N HIS A 206 -15.28 4.84 -1.73
CA HIS A 206 -15.88 3.59 -1.29
C HIS A 206 -16.38 2.79 -2.49
N LEU A 207 -15.74 1.64 -2.73
CA LEU A 207 -16.14 0.70 -3.75
C LEU A 207 -16.79 -0.52 -3.09
N VAL A 208 -17.80 -1.10 -3.74
CA VAL A 208 -18.49 -2.30 -3.28
C VAL A 208 -18.52 -3.35 -4.38
N SER A 209 -18.48 -4.63 -3.99
CA SER A 209 -18.51 -5.77 -4.89
C SER A 209 -19.19 -6.97 -4.23
N ASP A 210 -19.79 -7.84 -5.06
CA ASP A 210 -20.32 -9.14 -4.63
C ASP A 210 -19.35 -10.29 -4.91
N ASP A 211 -18.29 -10.07 -5.69
CA ASP A 211 -17.41 -11.13 -6.24
C ASP A 211 -15.91 -10.85 -6.19
N LEU A 212 -15.47 -9.67 -5.65
CA LEU A 212 -14.08 -9.19 -5.64
C LEU A 212 -13.49 -8.82 -7.02
N GLU A 213 -14.26 -8.92 -8.07
CA GLU A 213 -13.82 -8.65 -9.45
C GLU A 213 -14.54 -7.43 -10.05
N ASN A 214 -15.86 -7.33 -9.82
CA ASN A 214 -16.69 -6.25 -10.33
C ASN A 214 -17.00 -5.22 -9.24
N TRP A 215 -16.47 -4.01 -9.37
CA TRP A 215 -16.54 -2.96 -8.36
C TRP A 215 -17.41 -1.79 -8.80
N LYS A 216 -18.21 -1.28 -7.87
CA LYS A 216 -19.07 -0.12 -8.06
C LYS A 216 -18.79 0.91 -6.98
N GLU A 217 -18.61 2.16 -7.38
CA GLU A 217 -18.49 3.30 -6.47
C GLU A 217 -19.83 3.64 -5.83
N VAL A 218 -19.78 3.91 -4.53
CA VAL A 218 -20.88 4.39 -3.71
C VAL A 218 -20.46 5.64 -2.94
N ALA A 219 -21.34 6.22 -2.11
CA ALA A 219 -21.01 7.40 -1.34
C ALA A 219 -19.76 7.18 -0.45
N PRO A 220 -18.84 8.16 -0.38
CA PRO A 220 -17.64 8.06 0.44
C PRO A 220 -18.00 7.94 1.93
N VAL A 221 -17.18 7.22 2.68
CA VAL A 221 -17.39 7.02 4.14
C VAL A 221 -16.71 8.08 5.00
N LEU A 222 -15.74 8.76 4.46
CA LEU A 222 -15.01 9.86 5.08
C LEU A 222 -14.75 10.92 4.01
N ASP A 223 -15.01 12.19 4.31
CA ASP A 223 -14.86 13.31 3.36
C ASP A 223 -14.46 14.58 4.10
N GLY A 224 -13.75 15.48 3.41
CA GLY A 224 -13.37 16.78 3.96
C GLY A 224 -12.20 16.71 4.95
N GLN A 225 -11.24 15.81 4.74
CA GLN A 225 -10.03 15.78 5.54
C GLN A 225 -8.99 16.76 5.02
N PHE A 226 -8.14 17.26 5.92
CA PHE A 226 -7.09 18.23 5.58
C PHE A 226 -6.04 17.67 4.63
N THR A 227 -5.66 16.40 4.81
CA THR A 227 -4.79 15.67 3.89
C THR A 227 -5.48 14.41 3.39
N SER A 228 -4.85 13.69 2.46
CA SER A 228 -5.30 12.35 2.09
C SER A 228 -5.29 11.44 3.33
N PRO A 229 -6.39 10.74 3.64
CA PRO A 229 -6.44 9.77 4.74
C PRO A 229 -5.70 8.49 4.34
N GLU A 230 -4.39 8.45 4.54
CA GLU A 230 -3.50 7.39 4.06
C GLU A 230 -3.62 6.11 4.87
N CYS A 231 -3.44 4.98 4.20
CA CYS A 231 -3.37 3.65 4.80
C CYS A 231 -4.52 3.37 5.77
N ALA A 232 -5.74 3.72 5.34
CA ALA A 232 -6.91 3.54 6.15
C ALA A 232 -7.08 2.08 6.58
N ASP A 233 -7.40 1.86 7.85
CA ASP A 233 -7.81 0.56 8.38
C ASP A 233 -9.20 0.63 8.98
N TYR A 234 -9.96 -0.46 8.85
CA TYR A 234 -11.35 -0.53 9.25
C TYR A 234 -11.66 -1.87 9.90
N PHE A 235 -12.24 -1.82 11.10
CA PHE A 235 -12.53 -3.02 11.88
C PHE A 235 -13.66 -2.80 12.90
N LEU A 236 -14.28 -3.91 13.30
CA LEU A 236 -15.26 -3.95 14.39
C LEU A 236 -14.57 -4.42 15.68
N TRP A 237 -14.70 -3.65 16.77
CA TRP A 237 -14.20 -4.03 18.09
C TRP A 237 -15.16 -3.58 19.19
N ASN A 238 -15.52 -4.48 20.08
CA ASN A 238 -16.45 -4.25 21.18
C ASN A 238 -17.77 -3.56 20.75
N GLY A 239 -18.32 -3.94 19.60
CA GLY A 239 -19.56 -3.38 19.05
C GLY A 239 -19.42 -1.95 18.51
N TRP A 240 -18.22 -1.48 18.25
CA TRP A 240 -17.91 -0.24 17.56
C TRP A 240 -17.13 -0.51 16.30
N TYR A 241 -17.52 0.11 15.21
CA TYR A 241 -16.72 0.20 14.00
C TYR A 241 -15.70 1.33 14.16
N TYR A 242 -14.45 1.03 13.93
CA TYR A 242 -13.35 1.97 13.93
C TYR A 242 -12.86 2.17 12.51
N LEU A 243 -12.61 3.40 12.15
CA LEU A 243 -11.90 3.80 10.94
C LEU A 243 -10.68 4.60 11.39
N ILE A 244 -9.49 4.12 11.02
CA ILE A 244 -8.20 4.68 11.42
C ILE A 244 -7.44 5.04 10.16
N TRP A 245 -6.71 6.15 10.15
CA TRP A 245 -5.87 6.54 9.02
C TRP A 245 -4.68 7.38 9.47
N SER A 246 -3.65 7.45 8.63
CA SER A 246 -2.50 8.33 8.80
C SER A 246 -2.74 9.66 8.08
N MET A 247 -2.33 10.77 8.69
CA MET A 247 -2.34 12.08 8.07
C MET A 247 -0.91 12.57 7.82
N GLY A 248 -0.42 12.35 6.61
CA GLY A 248 0.95 12.71 6.27
C GLY A 248 1.98 11.94 7.10
N MET A 249 3.08 12.60 7.51
CA MET A 249 4.21 11.94 8.18
C MET A 249 4.14 11.95 9.71
N GLY A 250 3.02 12.26 10.33
CA GLY A 250 3.01 12.52 11.77
C GLY A 250 1.97 11.78 12.57
N ASP A 251 0.72 11.91 12.22
CA ASP A 251 -0.37 11.58 13.12
C ASP A 251 -1.22 10.42 12.61
N THR A 252 -1.67 9.57 13.53
CA THR A 252 -2.70 8.57 13.26
C THR A 252 -4.01 9.06 13.89
N TYR A 253 -5.04 9.18 13.06
CA TYR A 253 -6.37 9.62 13.45
C TYR A 253 -7.36 8.48 13.46
N TYR A 254 -8.44 8.64 14.21
CA TYR A 254 -9.53 7.68 14.18
C TYR A 254 -10.88 8.32 14.38
N VAL A 255 -11.90 7.64 13.90
CA VAL A 255 -13.31 7.85 14.23
C VAL A 255 -13.95 6.52 14.54
N LYS A 256 -15.09 6.54 15.23
CA LYS A 256 -15.84 5.32 15.56
C LYS A 256 -17.33 5.52 15.32
N SER A 257 -18.05 4.42 15.12
CA SER A 257 -19.51 4.42 14.94
C SER A 257 -20.13 3.12 15.45
N ARG A 258 -21.41 3.19 15.85
CA ARG A 258 -22.22 1.98 16.08
C ARG A 258 -22.76 1.37 14.79
N ASN A 259 -22.70 2.10 13.69
CA ASN A 259 -23.12 1.62 12.38
C ASN A 259 -21.91 1.43 11.46
N PRO A 260 -21.95 0.50 10.49
CA PRO A 260 -20.80 0.15 9.65
C PRO A 260 -20.16 1.33 8.91
N TYR A 261 -20.93 2.30 8.46
CA TYR A 261 -20.45 3.39 7.60
C TYR A 261 -20.78 4.77 8.14
N GLY A 262 -20.90 4.89 9.46
CA GLY A 262 -21.26 6.13 10.12
C GLY A 262 -22.76 6.24 10.43
N PRO A 263 -23.23 7.39 10.97
CA PRO A 263 -22.42 8.61 11.19
C PRO A 263 -21.30 8.37 12.19
N TRP A 264 -20.17 9.05 11.94
CA TRP A 264 -18.97 8.89 12.75
C TRP A 264 -18.99 9.81 13.98
N GLU A 265 -18.58 9.25 15.10
CA GLU A 265 -18.23 9.99 16.31
C GLU A 265 -16.75 10.34 16.26
N TYR A 266 -16.46 11.62 16.38
CA TYR A 266 -15.10 12.16 16.47
C TYR A 266 -14.74 12.27 17.95
N PRO A 267 -13.68 11.62 18.43
CA PRO A 267 -13.23 11.82 19.81
C PRO A 267 -12.67 13.25 20.00
N ASP A 268 -12.68 13.76 21.25
CA ASP A 268 -12.14 15.06 21.56
C ASP A 268 -10.66 15.19 21.20
N ASP A 269 -9.92 14.09 21.36
CA ASP A 269 -8.57 13.91 20.84
C ASP A 269 -8.59 12.82 19.78
N GLN A 270 -8.53 13.21 18.52
CA GLN A 270 -8.56 12.30 17.39
C GLN A 270 -7.21 11.61 17.13
N ALA A 271 -6.13 12.17 17.64
CA ALA A 271 -4.82 11.59 17.48
C ALA A 271 -4.67 10.36 18.38
N LEU A 272 -4.46 9.20 17.79
CA LEU A 272 -4.12 7.96 18.51
C LEU A 272 -2.72 8.02 19.11
N LEU A 273 -1.85 8.79 18.48
CA LEU A 273 -0.43 8.92 18.83
C LEU A 273 -0.04 10.38 18.73
N GLU A 274 0.78 10.83 19.68
CA GLU A 274 1.30 12.18 19.66
C GLU A 274 2.11 12.51 18.39
N PRO A 275 2.08 13.79 17.93
CA PRO A 275 2.88 14.25 16.82
C PRO A 275 4.35 13.87 17.02
N TRP A 276 5.02 13.46 15.95
CA TRP A 276 6.44 13.11 15.94
C TRP A 276 6.83 11.75 16.57
N SER A 277 5.90 10.96 17.03
CA SER A 277 6.22 9.55 17.22
C SER A 277 6.39 8.93 15.82
N ASN A 278 7.59 8.51 15.46
CA ASN A 278 7.87 7.73 14.23
C ASN A 278 7.18 6.37 14.27
N VAL A 279 5.91 6.34 14.61
CA VAL A 279 5.26 5.12 15.04
C VAL A 279 4.18 4.73 14.07
N VAL A 280 4.46 3.59 13.52
CA VAL A 280 3.54 2.49 13.41
C VAL A 280 2.21 2.89 12.81
N LYS A 281 2.11 2.74 11.52
CA LYS A 281 0.82 2.47 10.91
C LYS A 281 0.25 1.28 11.66
N THR A 282 -0.81 1.50 12.40
CA THR A 282 -1.41 0.48 13.25
C THR A 282 -1.98 -0.62 12.38
N ALA A 283 -1.37 -1.77 12.46
CA ALA A 283 -1.93 -2.98 11.91
C ALA A 283 -2.82 -3.62 12.97
N TRP A 284 -4.10 -3.73 12.73
CA TRP A 284 -5.01 -4.48 13.55
C TRP A 284 -5.16 -5.90 13.02
N PHE A 285 -4.94 -6.89 13.88
CA PHE A 285 -5.28 -8.27 13.61
C PHE A 285 -6.56 -8.60 14.37
N PRO A 286 -7.69 -8.83 13.71
CA PRO A 286 -8.87 -9.35 14.39
C PRO A 286 -8.54 -10.74 14.94
N GLY A 287 -8.68 -10.89 16.26
CA GLY A 287 -8.58 -12.18 16.94
C GLY A 287 -9.91 -12.93 16.85
#